data_cfa85c609a9cf5982e84441835f28cca
#
_entry.id   cfa85c609a9cf5982e84441835f28cca
#
_cell.length_a   1.000
_cell.length_b   1.000
_cell.length_c   1.000
_cell.angle_alpha   90.00
_cell.angle_beta   90.00
_cell.angle_gamma   90.00
#
_symmetry.space_group_name_H-M   'P 1'
#
loop_
_entity.id
_entity.type
_entity.pdbx_description
1 polymer ?
#
loop_
_entity_poly.entity_id
_entity_poly.type
_entity_poly.pdbx_seq_one_letter_code
_entity_poly.pdbx_strand_id
1 'polypeptide(L)'
;MKTQSQINKRLRDYKNGVVNSPYRVKHWTSYDASFGAMEPGCIDKDRAYHAQCMDLAIDYVMWLTDNQTEMWGDAKSSIINKFPKGWKIVENKPSTIPQKGWIAVYTAGTYSRYGHIGIVYEGGNTNSFQILEQNWNGWANKKPSLRWDNYYGLTHFIVPPIAKEVEELKKDVKSAPKQLVKENSSIKVNTNHIKGWNMTKRGHKPKAVVIHNDAGTMNSKQYYNNLVNADYNRLARGIAHAYADRNGIWESISEDRIAWHVSDLSLIHISEPTRPERI
;
A
#
# COMPACT_ATOMS: atom_id res chain seq x y z
N MET A 1 -0.42 17.29 -1.26
CA MET A 1 0.33 16.17 -0.60
C MET A 1 -0.61 14.97 -0.48
N LYS A 2 -0.11 13.78 -0.72
CA LYS A 2 -0.89 12.53 -0.62
C LYS A 2 -0.76 11.92 0.78
N THR A 3 -1.81 11.24 1.24
CA THR A 3 -1.76 10.46 2.50
C THR A 3 -1.05 9.14 2.30
N GLN A 4 -0.66 8.49 3.40
CA GLN A 4 -0.05 7.15 3.33
C GLN A 4 -1.01 6.12 2.72
N SER A 5 -2.30 6.22 2.99
CA SER A 5 -3.33 5.34 2.41
C SER A 5 -3.41 5.48 0.89
N GLN A 6 -3.38 6.72 0.38
CA GLN A 6 -3.36 6.99 -1.06
C GLN A 6 -2.06 6.44 -1.71
N ILE A 7 -0.91 6.63 -1.06
CA ILE A 7 0.37 6.06 -1.51
C ILE A 7 0.28 4.53 -1.58
N ASN A 8 -0.19 3.90 -0.52
CA ASN A 8 -0.34 2.44 -0.47
C ASN A 8 -1.22 1.91 -1.61
N LYS A 9 -2.33 2.60 -1.90
CA LYS A 9 -3.19 2.26 -3.03
C LYS A 9 -2.46 2.44 -4.36
N ARG A 10 -1.80 3.58 -4.58
CA ARG A 10 -1.07 3.86 -5.83
C ARG A 10 -0.01 2.79 -6.12
N LEU A 11 0.78 2.40 -5.10
CA LEU A 11 1.81 1.37 -5.25
C LEU A 11 1.22 -0.01 -5.59
N ARG A 12 0.10 -0.39 -4.96
CA ARG A 12 -0.61 -1.63 -5.34
C ARG A 12 -1.12 -1.57 -6.77
N ASP A 13 -1.66 -0.44 -7.20
CA ASP A 13 -2.19 -0.26 -8.55
C ASP A 13 -1.09 -0.36 -9.61
N TYR A 14 0.12 0.17 -9.35
CA TYR A 14 1.30 -0.01 -10.20
C TYR A 14 1.68 -1.49 -10.30
N LYS A 15 1.90 -2.14 -9.16
CA LYS A 15 2.25 -3.57 -9.10
C LYS A 15 1.27 -4.43 -9.89
N ASN A 16 -0.02 -4.13 -9.78
CA ASN A 16 -1.07 -4.89 -10.45
C ASN A 16 -1.27 -4.47 -11.92
N GLY A 17 -0.60 -3.42 -12.40
CA GLY A 17 -0.74 -2.88 -13.75
C GLY A 17 -2.08 -2.20 -14.03
N VAL A 18 -2.78 -1.75 -12.97
CA VAL A 18 -4.12 -1.13 -13.08
C VAL A 18 -4.15 0.34 -12.64
N VAL A 19 -2.98 0.92 -12.42
CA VAL A 19 -2.86 2.30 -11.97
C VAL A 19 -3.61 3.26 -12.90
N ASN A 20 -4.31 4.23 -12.31
CA ASN A 20 -4.90 5.32 -13.08
C ASN A 20 -3.81 6.36 -13.42
N SER A 21 -3.19 6.17 -14.58
CA SER A 21 -2.17 7.04 -15.15
C SER A 21 -2.40 7.19 -16.66
N PRO A 22 -2.20 8.38 -17.23
CA PRO A 22 -2.23 8.58 -18.68
C PRO A 22 -1.06 7.87 -19.39
N TYR A 23 0.00 7.56 -18.66
CA TYR A 23 1.22 6.91 -19.16
C TYR A 23 1.18 5.38 -19.05
N ARG A 24 0.12 4.82 -18.49
CA ARG A 24 -0.06 3.37 -18.41
C ARG A 24 -0.36 2.80 -19.79
N VAL A 25 0.45 1.86 -20.22
CA VAL A 25 0.20 1.03 -21.41
C VAL A 25 -1.02 0.16 -21.18
N LYS A 26 -2.02 0.27 -22.06
CA LYS A 26 -3.31 -0.44 -21.92
C LYS A 26 -3.39 -1.73 -22.72
N HIS A 27 -2.61 -1.83 -23.80
CA HIS A 27 -2.57 -2.96 -24.71
C HIS A 27 -1.12 -3.30 -25.03
N TRP A 28 -0.87 -4.51 -25.48
CA TRP A 28 0.46 -4.88 -26.00
C TRP A 28 0.91 -3.87 -27.04
N THR A 29 2.04 -3.23 -26.79
CA THR A 29 2.55 -2.12 -27.61
C THR A 29 4.04 -2.27 -27.84
N SER A 30 4.50 -2.11 -29.07
CA SER A 30 5.91 -2.06 -29.40
C SER A 30 6.16 -0.97 -30.43
N TYR A 31 7.17 -0.16 -30.21
CA TYR A 31 7.70 0.80 -31.18
C TYR A 31 9.22 0.67 -31.31
N ASP A 32 9.86 -0.21 -30.52
CA ASP A 32 11.26 -0.59 -30.63
C ASP A 32 11.38 -2.12 -30.48
N ALA A 33 11.74 -2.79 -31.54
CA ALA A 33 11.85 -4.24 -31.59
C ALA A 33 12.93 -4.79 -30.64
N SER A 34 13.92 -3.97 -30.25
CA SER A 34 15.03 -4.38 -29.37
C SER A 34 14.55 -4.78 -27.97
N PHE A 35 13.39 -4.27 -27.53
CA PHE A 35 12.86 -4.52 -26.18
C PHE A 35 11.70 -5.51 -26.13
N GLY A 36 11.21 -5.95 -27.31
CA GLY A 36 9.97 -6.74 -27.40
C GLY A 36 8.73 -5.90 -27.05
N ALA A 37 7.55 -6.47 -27.23
CA ALA A 37 6.31 -5.74 -26.94
C ALA A 37 6.12 -5.54 -25.43
N MET A 38 5.78 -4.31 -25.03
CA MET A 38 5.38 -3.98 -23.66
C MET A 38 4.06 -4.63 -23.30
N GLU A 39 4.00 -5.28 -22.15
CA GLU A 39 2.74 -5.80 -21.60
C GLU A 39 1.85 -4.69 -21.06
N PRO A 40 0.53 -4.89 -21.01
CA PRO A 40 -0.37 -3.97 -20.35
C PRO A 40 0.01 -3.77 -18.88
N GLY A 41 0.00 -2.51 -18.44
CA GLY A 41 0.38 -2.14 -17.08
C GLY A 41 1.78 -1.54 -16.96
N CYS A 42 2.62 -1.61 -17.99
CA CYS A 42 3.83 -0.81 -18.06
C CYS A 42 3.52 0.68 -17.92
N ILE A 43 4.46 1.43 -17.36
CA ILE A 43 4.44 2.90 -17.36
C ILE A 43 5.49 3.36 -18.37
N ASP A 44 5.06 4.12 -19.35
CA ASP A 44 5.90 4.67 -20.40
C ASP A 44 5.50 6.14 -20.63
N LYS A 45 6.29 7.04 -20.09
CA LYS A 45 5.96 8.46 -20.03
C LYS A 45 6.42 9.21 -21.28
N ASP A 46 7.59 8.91 -21.76
CA ASP A 46 8.21 9.67 -22.85
C ASP A 46 8.18 8.94 -24.21
N ARG A 47 7.74 7.67 -24.22
CA ARG A 47 7.71 6.78 -25.38
C ARG A 47 9.10 6.53 -25.99
N ALA A 48 10.14 6.56 -25.16
CA ALA A 48 11.51 6.32 -25.54
C ALA A 48 12.06 5.10 -24.80
N TYR A 49 12.65 4.16 -25.54
CA TYR A 49 13.26 2.94 -24.97
C TYR A 49 12.29 2.08 -24.16
N HIS A 50 10.98 2.12 -24.49
CA HIS A 50 9.93 1.45 -23.75
C HIS A 50 9.90 1.85 -22.27
N ALA A 51 9.31 1.02 -21.41
CA ALA A 51 9.06 1.30 -20.02
C ALA A 51 10.33 1.28 -19.17
N GLN A 52 10.98 2.42 -19.00
CA GLN A 52 12.20 2.57 -18.20
C GLN A 52 11.89 2.74 -16.69
N CYS A 53 12.91 2.55 -15.86
CA CYS A 53 12.79 2.80 -14.42
C CYS A 53 12.42 4.25 -14.09
N MET A 54 12.89 5.19 -14.92
CA MET A 54 12.57 6.62 -14.78
C MET A 54 11.10 6.91 -15.06
N ASP A 55 10.46 6.24 -16.03
CA ASP A 55 9.03 6.46 -16.33
C ASP A 55 8.14 6.23 -15.13
N LEU A 56 8.38 5.13 -14.41
CA LEU A 56 7.66 4.80 -13.17
C LEU A 56 7.89 5.89 -12.10
N ALA A 57 9.14 6.31 -11.91
CA ALA A 57 9.50 7.31 -10.92
C ALA A 57 8.94 8.70 -11.26
N ILE A 58 8.99 9.11 -12.53
CA ILE A 58 8.42 10.37 -13.02
C ILE A 58 6.91 10.38 -12.80
N ASP A 59 6.20 9.33 -13.25
CA ASP A 59 4.74 9.23 -13.06
C ASP A 59 4.36 9.29 -11.58
N TYR A 60 5.14 8.65 -10.70
CA TYR A 60 4.90 8.68 -9.27
C TYR A 60 5.12 10.08 -8.68
N VAL A 61 6.19 10.79 -9.04
CA VAL A 61 6.45 12.17 -8.58
C VAL A 61 5.40 13.14 -9.11
N MET A 62 5.04 13.04 -10.37
CA MET A 62 3.96 13.85 -10.96
C MET A 62 2.65 13.64 -10.21
N TRP A 63 2.28 12.39 -9.91
CA TRP A 63 1.08 12.11 -9.12
C TRP A 63 1.17 12.65 -7.69
N LEU A 64 2.33 12.52 -7.02
CA LEU A 64 2.53 13.05 -5.66
C LEU A 64 2.39 14.57 -5.60
N THR A 65 2.79 15.26 -6.67
CA THR A 65 2.82 16.72 -6.76
C THR A 65 1.64 17.31 -7.53
N ASP A 66 0.62 16.51 -7.84
CA ASP A 66 -0.53 16.94 -8.67
C ASP A 66 -0.05 17.57 -9.99
N ASN A 67 0.93 16.93 -10.65
CA ASN A 67 1.60 17.32 -11.90
C ASN A 67 2.38 18.66 -11.84
N GLN A 68 2.76 19.12 -10.64
CA GLN A 68 3.54 20.37 -10.49
C GLN A 68 5.05 20.14 -10.67
N THR A 69 5.51 18.90 -10.58
CA THR A 69 6.94 18.58 -10.70
C THR A 69 7.12 17.34 -11.56
N GLU A 70 8.00 17.46 -12.53
CA GLU A 70 8.48 16.38 -13.37
C GLU A 70 9.99 16.24 -13.17
N MET A 71 10.47 15.00 -12.97
CA MET A 71 11.91 14.72 -12.93
C MET A 71 12.47 14.61 -14.34
N TRP A 72 13.76 14.83 -14.46
CA TRP A 72 14.48 14.81 -15.73
C TRP A 72 15.83 14.07 -15.61
N GLY A 73 16.35 13.64 -16.77
CA GLY A 73 17.66 12.99 -16.90
C GLY A 73 17.62 11.50 -16.56
N ASP A 74 18.83 10.92 -16.52
CA ASP A 74 19.01 9.54 -16.09
C ASP A 74 18.67 9.35 -14.62
N ALA A 75 18.43 8.12 -14.19
CA ALA A 75 18.06 7.81 -12.80
C ALA A 75 19.07 8.39 -11.77
N LYS A 76 20.37 8.37 -12.06
CA LYS A 76 21.39 8.99 -11.20
C LYS A 76 21.23 10.51 -11.04
N SER A 77 20.64 11.18 -12.02
CA SER A 77 20.40 12.62 -11.99
C SER A 77 19.22 13.01 -11.11
N SER A 78 18.42 12.05 -10.67
CA SER A 78 17.25 12.32 -9.81
C SER A 78 17.60 13.02 -8.50
N ILE A 79 18.81 12.81 -7.98
CA ILE A 79 19.29 13.44 -6.73
C ILE A 79 19.63 14.93 -6.86
N ILE A 80 19.72 15.46 -8.07
CA ILE A 80 19.95 16.88 -8.33
C ILE A 80 18.70 17.58 -8.88
N ASN A 81 17.61 16.86 -9.04
CA ASN A 81 16.33 17.45 -9.42
C ASN A 81 15.79 18.34 -8.28
N LYS A 82 15.00 19.34 -8.66
CA LYS A 82 14.37 20.24 -7.70
C LYS A 82 12.97 19.72 -7.35
N PHE A 83 12.70 19.63 -6.06
CA PHE A 83 11.40 19.18 -5.54
C PHE A 83 10.71 20.30 -4.77
N PRO A 84 9.38 20.27 -4.61
CA PRO A 84 8.63 21.25 -3.82
C PRO A 84 9.06 21.26 -2.34
N LYS A 85 8.65 22.31 -1.63
CA LYS A 85 8.90 22.44 -0.19
C LYS A 85 8.41 21.20 0.59
N GLY A 86 9.24 20.74 1.51
CA GLY A 86 8.95 19.58 2.36
C GLY A 86 9.54 18.26 1.86
N TRP A 87 9.95 18.18 0.60
CA TRP A 87 10.72 17.05 0.11
C TRP A 87 12.15 17.08 0.63
N LYS A 88 12.76 15.90 0.77
CA LYS A 88 14.15 15.77 1.18
C LYS A 88 14.87 14.79 0.27
N ILE A 89 16.15 15.04 0.02
CA ILE A 89 17.08 14.06 -0.55
C ILE A 89 17.98 13.66 0.60
N VAL A 90 17.98 12.38 0.96
CA VAL A 90 18.75 11.85 2.08
C VAL A 90 19.73 10.80 1.59
N GLU A 91 20.96 10.87 2.08
CA GLU A 91 21.98 9.87 1.81
C GLU A 91 21.63 8.54 2.49
N ASN A 92 21.85 7.44 1.80
CA ASN A 92 21.72 6.11 2.38
C ASN A 92 22.92 5.82 3.31
N LYS A 93 22.66 5.67 4.59
CA LYS A 93 23.64 5.31 5.62
C LYS A 93 23.38 3.89 6.10
N PRO A 94 24.38 3.20 6.70
CA PRO A 94 24.19 1.82 7.20
C PRO A 94 23.02 1.63 8.17
N SER A 95 22.61 2.71 8.87
CA SER A 95 21.48 2.70 9.79
C SER A 95 20.14 3.13 9.14
N THR A 96 20.14 3.48 7.85
CA THR A 96 18.93 3.95 7.18
C THR A 96 17.96 2.80 6.96
N ILE A 97 16.74 2.96 7.44
CA ILE A 97 15.61 2.07 7.14
C ILE A 97 14.61 2.89 6.34
N PRO A 98 14.43 2.61 5.05
CA PRO A 98 13.54 3.39 4.22
C PRO A 98 12.08 3.12 4.58
N GLN A 99 11.22 4.09 4.31
CA GLN A 99 9.79 3.96 4.54
C GLN A 99 9.04 3.78 3.21
N LYS A 100 7.91 3.10 3.27
CA LYS A 100 7.04 2.91 2.11
C LYS A 100 6.66 4.25 1.45
N GLY A 101 6.88 4.32 0.14
CA GLY A 101 6.64 5.52 -0.65
C GLY A 101 7.86 6.41 -0.85
N TRP A 102 9.00 6.15 -0.19
CA TRP A 102 10.27 6.79 -0.54
C TRP A 102 10.72 6.32 -1.92
N ILE A 103 11.54 7.09 -2.58
CA ILE A 103 12.10 6.76 -3.88
C ILE A 103 13.58 6.44 -3.68
N ALA A 104 13.97 5.22 -4.03
CA ALA A 104 15.33 4.70 -3.91
C ALA A 104 16.13 5.01 -5.18
N VAL A 105 17.31 5.63 -5.04
CA VAL A 105 18.16 6.05 -6.17
C VAL A 105 19.52 5.39 -6.05
N TYR A 106 19.89 4.66 -7.09
CA TYR A 106 21.13 3.89 -7.20
C TYR A 106 22.08 4.61 -8.15
N THR A 107 23.28 4.98 -7.65
CA THR A 107 24.27 5.68 -8.45
C THR A 107 25.67 5.07 -8.36
N ALA A 108 25.85 4.00 -7.60
CA ALA A 108 27.14 3.36 -7.37
C ALA A 108 27.18 1.92 -7.91
N GLY A 109 28.37 1.33 -7.97
CA GLY A 109 28.58 -0.02 -8.47
C GLY A 109 28.18 -0.16 -9.94
N THR A 110 27.41 -1.18 -10.25
CA THR A 110 26.91 -1.46 -11.61
C THR A 110 25.97 -0.39 -12.15
N TYR A 111 25.40 0.44 -11.27
CA TYR A 111 24.48 1.53 -11.62
C TYR A 111 25.18 2.87 -11.92
N SER A 112 26.52 2.95 -11.87
CA SER A 112 27.25 4.21 -12.00
C SER A 112 27.05 4.93 -13.34
N ARG A 113 26.74 4.19 -14.41
CA ARG A 113 26.61 4.76 -15.76
C ARG A 113 25.34 5.59 -15.91
N TYR A 114 24.17 5.03 -15.67
CA TYR A 114 22.84 5.66 -15.86
C TYR A 114 22.06 5.78 -14.55
N GLY A 115 22.45 5.01 -13.54
CA GLY A 115 21.68 4.85 -12.31
C GLY A 115 20.58 3.81 -12.47
N HIS A 116 19.87 3.61 -11.36
CA HIS A 116 18.59 2.93 -11.31
C HIS A 116 17.70 3.60 -10.27
N ILE A 117 16.39 3.47 -10.41
CA ILE A 117 15.43 4.12 -9.51
C ILE A 117 14.19 3.24 -9.34
N GLY A 118 13.63 3.27 -8.14
CA GLY A 118 12.39 2.57 -7.83
C GLY A 118 11.73 3.13 -6.59
N ILE A 119 10.60 2.60 -6.23
CA ILE A 119 9.79 3.10 -5.11
C ILE A 119 9.80 2.06 -3.98
N VAL A 120 10.09 2.47 -2.76
CA VAL A 120 10.04 1.60 -1.59
C VAL A 120 8.62 1.10 -1.39
N TYR A 121 8.44 -0.20 -1.54
CA TYR A 121 7.13 -0.86 -1.35
C TYR A 121 6.93 -1.32 0.09
N GLU A 122 8.01 -1.81 0.74
CA GLU A 122 8.07 -2.10 2.17
C GLU A 122 9.43 -1.69 2.72
N GLY A 123 9.46 -1.06 3.90
CA GLY A 123 10.67 -0.50 4.48
C GLY A 123 11.71 -1.54 4.93
N GLY A 124 11.31 -2.73 5.27
CA GLY A 124 12.22 -3.80 5.68
C GLY A 124 13.05 -3.48 6.92
N ASN A 125 14.37 -3.71 6.81
CA ASN A 125 15.36 -3.46 7.85
C ASN A 125 16.70 -2.97 7.24
N THR A 126 17.77 -2.89 8.01
CA THR A 126 19.09 -2.42 7.53
C THR A 126 19.78 -3.38 6.55
N ASN A 127 19.29 -4.61 6.39
CA ASN A 127 19.87 -5.61 5.48
C ASN A 127 19.11 -5.70 4.15
N SER A 128 17.79 -5.45 4.18
CA SER A 128 16.96 -5.53 2.98
C SER A 128 15.65 -4.77 3.13
N PHE A 129 15.09 -4.36 2.01
CA PHE A 129 13.77 -3.76 1.89
C PHE A 129 13.11 -4.24 0.59
N GLN A 130 11.80 -4.02 0.43
CA GLN A 130 11.11 -4.37 -0.80
C GLN A 130 10.93 -3.14 -1.67
N ILE A 131 11.41 -3.22 -2.92
CA ILE A 131 11.30 -2.16 -3.92
C ILE A 131 10.27 -2.54 -4.99
N LEU A 132 9.50 -1.57 -5.45
CA LEU A 132 8.69 -1.62 -6.66
C LEU A 132 9.43 -0.87 -7.76
N GLU A 133 9.74 -1.56 -8.82
CA GLU A 133 10.60 -1.04 -9.88
C GLU A 133 10.17 -1.51 -11.26
N GLN A 134 10.69 -0.87 -12.29
CA GLN A 134 10.47 -1.18 -13.68
C GLN A 134 11.83 -1.26 -14.40
N ASN A 135 11.93 -2.03 -15.46
CA ASN A 135 13.16 -2.25 -16.21
C ASN A 135 14.33 -2.80 -15.37
N TRP A 136 14.04 -3.63 -14.38
CA TRP A 136 15.10 -4.39 -13.72
C TRP A 136 15.67 -5.44 -14.70
N ASN A 137 16.97 -5.58 -14.72
CA ASN A 137 17.68 -6.49 -15.66
C ASN A 137 17.40 -6.25 -17.16
N GLY A 138 17.06 -5.03 -17.56
CA GLY A 138 16.81 -4.69 -18.95
C GLY A 138 15.41 -5.09 -19.46
N TRP A 139 14.48 -5.43 -18.57
CA TRP A 139 13.12 -5.81 -18.97
C TRP A 139 12.21 -4.58 -19.14
N ALA A 140 12.53 -3.74 -20.12
CA ALA A 140 11.76 -2.54 -20.43
C ALA A 140 10.36 -2.82 -21.02
N ASN A 141 9.98 -4.07 -21.13
CA ASN A 141 8.68 -4.51 -21.63
C ASN A 141 7.75 -5.11 -20.56
N LYS A 142 8.16 -5.06 -19.29
CA LYS A 142 7.40 -5.60 -18.18
C LYS A 142 6.84 -4.49 -17.29
N LYS A 143 5.62 -4.71 -16.78
CA LYS A 143 5.01 -3.81 -15.79
C LYS A 143 5.82 -3.79 -14.50
N PRO A 144 5.62 -2.77 -13.64
CA PRO A 144 6.32 -2.68 -12.36
C PRO A 144 6.17 -3.95 -11.52
N SER A 145 7.27 -4.42 -10.96
CA SER A 145 7.35 -5.64 -10.17
C SER A 145 8.06 -5.41 -8.85
N LEU A 146 7.90 -6.35 -7.92
CA LEU A 146 8.53 -6.29 -6.60
C LEU A 146 9.81 -7.11 -6.57
N ARG A 147 10.83 -6.57 -5.91
CA ARG A 147 12.08 -7.27 -5.62
C ARG A 147 12.51 -6.97 -4.18
N TRP A 148 13.13 -7.93 -3.52
CA TRP A 148 13.90 -7.67 -2.30
C TRP A 148 15.26 -7.11 -2.66
N ASP A 149 15.59 -5.96 -2.10
CA ASP A 149 16.85 -5.23 -2.32
C ASP A 149 17.75 -5.30 -1.11
N ASN A 150 19.05 -5.45 -1.32
CA ASN A 150 20.08 -5.52 -0.28
C ASN A 150 20.93 -4.24 -0.18
N TYR A 151 20.42 -3.14 -0.66
CA TYR A 151 21.10 -1.83 -0.69
C TYR A 151 22.33 -1.71 -1.61
N TYR A 152 22.69 -2.74 -2.38
CA TYR A 152 23.83 -2.66 -3.25
C TYR A 152 23.66 -1.55 -4.30
N GLY A 153 24.64 -0.63 -4.35
CA GLY A 153 24.64 0.50 -5.28
C GLY A 153 23.65 1.63 -4.96
N LEU A 154 22.83 1.46 -3.94
CA LEU A 154 21.88 2.47 -3.46
C LEU A 154 22.62 3.56 -2.69
N THR A 155 22.47 4.80 -3.12
CA THR A 155 23.18 5.94 -2.53
C THR A 155 22.29 6.96 -1.84
N HIS A 156 21.07 7.14 -2.33
CA HIS A 156 20.17 8.15 -1.80
C HIS A 156 18.72 7.69 -1.81
N PHE A 157 17.92 8.35 -0.99
CA PHE A 157 16.47 8.32 -1.06
C PHE A 157 15.92 9.73 -1.30
N ILE A 158 14.92 9.83 -2.17
CA ILE A 158 14.08 11.02 -2.30
C ILE A 158 12.83 10.77 -1.45
N VAL A 159 12.62 11.64 -0.46
CA VAL A 159 11.60 11.47 0.58
C VAL A 159 10.49 12.50 0.37
N PRO A 160 9.32 12.07 -0.12
CA PRO A 160 8.18 12.96 -0.25
C PRO A 160 7.57 13.29 1.12
N PRO A 161 7.00 14.48 1.31
CA PRO A 161 6.18 14.77 2.47
C PRO A 161 4.85 14.01 2.38
N ILE A 162 4.43 13.39 3.49
CA ILE A 162 3.19 12.62 3.58
C ILE A 162 2.18 13.43 4.41
N ALA A 163 0.97 13.60 3.87
CA ALA A 163 -0.10 14.26 4.59
C ALA A 163 -0.60 13.41 5.76
N LYS A 164 -0.95 14.06 6.86
CA LYS A 164 -1.57 13.39 8.00
C LYS A 164 -2.99 12.97 7.62
N GLU A 165 -3.36 11.72 7.85
CA GLU A 165 -4.68 11.17 7.51
C GLU A 165 -5.85 11.92 8.18
N VAL A 166 -5.58 12.53 9.34
CA VAL A 166 -6.59 13.27 10.13
C VAL A 166 -7.20 14.47 9.40
N GLU A 167 -6.49 15.08 8.43
CA GLU A 167 -7.01 16.24 7.68
C GLU A 167 -7.93 15.83 6.53
N GLU A 168 -7.71 14.67 5.92
CA GLU A 168 -8.62 14.15 4.90
C GLU A 168 -9.94 13.68 5.49
N LEU A 169 -9.91 12.99 6.62
CA LEU A 169 -11.13 12.58 7.33
C LEU A 169 -12.00 13.80 7.72
N LYS A 170 -11.38 14.94 8.06
CA LYS A 170 -12.10 16.17 8.33
C LYS A 170 -12.68 16.85 7.08
N LYS A 171 -12.02 16.73 5.93
CA LYS A 171 -12.53 17.25 4.65
C LYS A 171 -13.67 16.39 4.12
N ASP A 172 -13.54 15.07 4.20
CA ASP A 172 -14.58 14.13 3.78
C ASP A 172 -15.82 14.23 4.65
N VAL A 173 -15.66 14.43 5.96
CA VAL A 173 -16.79 14.67 6.90
C VAL A 173 -17.45 16.05 6.63
N LYS A 174 -16.70 17.06 6.17
CA LYS A 174 -17.28 18.37 5.83
C LYS A 174 -17.93 18.40 4.44
N SER A 175 -17.50 17.52 3.53
CA SER A 175 -18.03 17.41 2.18
C SER A 175 -19.08 16.30 2.00
N ALA A 176 -19.25 15.43 3.01
CA ALA A 176 -20.31 14.44 3.01
C ALA A 176 -21.68 15.17 3.05
N PRO A 177 -22.59 14.87 2.11
CA PRO A 177 -23.90 15.46 2.12
C PRO A 177 -24.58 15.16 3.47
N LYS A 178 -25.21 16.16 4.08
CA LYS A 178 -26.01 16.01 5.32
C LYS A 178 -27.09 14.92 5.27
N GLN A 179 -27.34 14.34 4.09
CA GLN A 179 -28.27 13.22 3.88
C GLN A 179 -27.74 11.87 4.40
N LEU A 180 -26.42 11.61 4.40
CA LEU A 180 -25.88 10.33 4.86
C LEU A 180 -25.97 10.11 6.39
N VAL A 181 -26.14 11.19 7.17
CA VAL A 181 -26.25 11.10 8.64
C VAL A 181 -27.69 10.80 9.08
N LYS A 182 -28.68 10.98 8.21
CA LYS A 182 -30.10 10.71 8.52
C LYS A 182 -30.59 9.32 8.14
N GLU A 183 -29.86 8.58 7.27
CA GLU A 183 -30.26 7.23 6.82
C GLU A 183 -29.66 6.08 7.65
N ASN A 184 -28.80 6.36 8.63
CA ASN A 184 -28.15 5.33 9.46
C ASN A 184 -29.00 4.81 10.64
N SER A 185 -30.29 5.11 10.69
CA SER A 185 -31.19 4.59 11.74
C SER A 185 -31.69 3.17 11.50
N SER A 186 -31.22 2.45 10.47
CA SER A 186 -31.70 1.12 10.12
C SER A 186 -30.63 0.02 9.95
N ILE A 187 -29.38 0.25 10.29
CA ILE A 187 -28.38 -0.82 10.25
C ILE A 187 -28.72 -1.84 11.32
N LYS A 188 -29.10 -3.04 10.90
CA LYS A 188 -29.32 -4.16 11.83
C LYS A 188 -28.00 -4.61 12.41
N VAL A 189 -27.83 -4.46 13.71
CA VAL A 189 -26.74 -5.06 14.48
C VAL A 189 -27.24 -6.32 15.16
N ASN A 190 -26.63 -7.46 14.84
CA ASN A 190 -26.88 -8.71 15.53
C ASN A 190 -25.77 -8.95 16.54
N THR A 191 -26.14 -9.03 17.82
CA THR A 191 -25.23 -9.18 18.96
C THR A 191 -25.20 -10.60 19.53
N ASN A 192 -25.57 -11.63 18.75
CA ASN A 192 -25.47 -13.03 19.15
C ASN A 192 -24.01 -13.47 19.15
N HIS A 193 -23.34 -13.26 20.27
CA HIS A 193 -21.95 -13.64 20.42
C HIS A 193 -21.76 -15.16 20.37
N ILE A 194 -20.59 -15.62 19.90
CA ILE A 194 -20.20 -17.03 19.86
C ILE A 194 -20.12 -17.57 21.28
N LYS A 195 -20.94 -18.57 21.58
CA LYS A 195 -20.98 -19.22 22.90
C LYS A 195 -19.85 -20.21 23.08
N GLY A 196 -19.36 -20.35 24.31
CA GLY A 196 -18.35 -21.36 24.65
C GLY A 196 -16.91 -21.01 24.31
N TRP A 197 -16.66 -19.85 23.70
CA TRP A 197 -15.33 -19.35 23.46
C TRP A 197 -14.86 -18.47 24.63
N ASN A 198 -13.92 -18.98 25.41
CA ASN A 198 -13.45 -18.30 26.64
C ASN A 198 -12.36 -17.28 26.32
N MET A 199 -12.73 -16.19 25.69
CA MET A 199 -11.80 -15.13 25.33
C MET A 199 -11.42 -14.28 26.53
N THR A 200 -10.15 -13.88 26.57
CA THR A 200 -9.61 -13.01 27.62
C THR A 200 -10.35 -11.66 27.64
N LYS A 201 -10.73 -11.21 28.82
CA LYS A 201 -11.26 -9.86 29.00
C LYS A 201 -10.18 -8.82 28.66
N ARG A 202 -10.60 -7.79 27.99
CA ARG A 202 -9.75 -6.63 27.70
C ARG A 202 -9.56 -5.79 28.95
N GLY A 203 -8.30 -5.45 29.28
CA GLY A 203 -7.97 -4.62 30.45
C GLY A 203 -8.21 -3.12 30.27
N HIS A 204 -8.56 -2.67 29.07
CA HIS A 204 -8.76 -1.26 28.75
C HIS A 204 -9.75 -1.09 27.58
N LYS A 205 -10.32 0.10 27.42
CA LYS A 205 -11.22 0.41 26.31
C LYS A 205 -10.44 0.43 24.97
N PRO A 206 -11.04 -0.02 23.86
CA PRO A 206 -10.44 0.12 22.55
C PRO A 206 -10.17 1.59 22.22
N LYS A 207 -9.00 1.87 21.65
CA LYS A 207 -8.62 3.23 21.21
C LYS A 207 -8.84 3.44 19.71
N ALA A 208 -9.04 2.37 18.97
CA ALA A 208 -9.23 2.39 17.52
C ALA A 208 -10.08 1.20 17.06
N VAL A 209 -10.70 1.34 15.90
CA VAL A 209 -11.37 0.26 15.17
C VAL A 209 -10.51 -0.05 13.94
N VAL A 210 -10.18 -1.33 13.75
CA VAL A 210 -9.48 -1.81 12.58
C VAL A 210 -10.50 -2.42 11.63
N ILE A 211 -10.58 -1.90 10.41
CA ILE A 211 -11.48 -2.41 9.38
C ILE A 211 -10.63 -3.14 8.33
N HIS A 212 -10.93 -4.42 8.13
CA HIS A 212 -10.35 -5.23 7.08
C HIS A 212 -11.38 -5.38 5.95
N ASN A 213 -10.94 -5.20 4.71
CA ASN A 213 -11.72 -5.59 3.56
C ASN A 213 -11.36 -7.03 3.20
N ASP A 214 -12.36 -7.90 3.25
CA ASP A 214 -12.20 -9.28 2.81
C ASP A 214 -12.36 -9.37 1.28
N ALA A 215 -11.46 -10.08 0.64
CA ALA A 215 -11.55 -10.41 -0.79
C ALA A 215 -12.51 -11.58 -1.08
N GLY A 216 -13.16 -12.11 -0.04
CA GLY A 216 -14.08 -13.24 -0.15
C GLY A 216 -15.46 -12.85 -0.72
N THR A 217 -16.23 -13.87 -1.07
CA THR A 217 -17.58 -13.71 -1.61
C THR A 217 -18.68 -13.90 -0.57
N MET A 218 -18.35 -14.26 0.67
CA MET A 218 -19.30 -14.49 1.75
C MET A 218 -19.81 -13.16 2.33
N ASN A 219 -21.10 -13.12 2.67
CA ASN A 219 -21.67 -11.99 3.41
C ASN A 219 -21.44 -12.12 4.92
N SER A 220 -21.70 -11.05 5.67
CA SER A 220 -21.48 -10.98 7.12
C SER A 220 -22.18 -12.09 7.90
N LYS A 221 -23.40 -12.44 7.51
CA LYS A 221 -24.18 -13.56 8.12
C LYS A 221 -23.53 -14.91 7.86
N GLN A 222 -23.01 -15.15 6.67
CA GLN A 222 -22.32 -16.39 6.33
C GLN A 222 -21.02 -16.56 7.14
N TYR A 223 -20.22 -15.50 7.26
CA TYR A 223 -19.04 -15.49 8.14
C TYR A 223 -19.41 -15.84 9.57
N TYR A 224 -20.40 -15.15 10.14
CA TYR A 224 -20.86 -15.42 11.49
C TYR A 224 -21.32 -16.88 11.65
N ASN A 225 -22.15 -17.41 10.73
CA ASN A 225 -22.65 -18.78 10.79
C ASN A 225 -21.51 -19.82 10.74
N ASN A 226 -20.47 -19.56 9.94
CA ASN A 226 -19.30 -20.45 9.87
C ASN A 226 -18.52 -20.46 11.20
N LEU A 227 -18.50 -19.34 11.93
CA LEU A 227 -17.81 -19.25 13.22
C LEU A 227 -18.63 -19.80 14.38
N VAL A 228 -19.94 -19.59 14.39
CA VAL A 228 -20.82 -20.07 15.48
C VAL A 228 -20.88 -21.60 15.54
N ASN A 229 -20.64 -22.27 14.42
CA ASN A 229 -20.58 -23.72 14.30
C ASN A 229 -19.16 -24.28 14.25
N ALA A 230 -18.16 -23.43 14.39
CA ALA A 230 -16.75 -23.83 14.29
C ALA A 230 -16.25 -24.47 15.59
N ASP A 231 -15.36 -25.42 15.46
CA ASP A 231 -14.65 -26.00 16.59
C ASP A 231 -13.57 -25.03 17.16
N TYR A 232 -13.00 -25.44 18.29
CA TYR A 232 -11.93 -24.68 18.95
C TYR A 232 -10.76 -24.40 18.02
N ASN A 233 -10.32 -25.37 17.23
CA ASN A 233 -9.14 -25.23 16.38
C ASN A 233 -9.37 -24.16 15.29
N ARG A 234 -10.59 -24.08 14.75
CA ARG A 234 -10.95 -23.03 13.78
C ARG A 234 -10.98 -21.65 14.44
N LEU A 235 -11.60 -21.54 15.63
CA LEU A 235 -11.69 -20.27 16.36
C LEU A 235 -10.32 -19.78 16.84
N ALA A 236 -9.42 -20.69 17.22
CA ALA A 236 -8.06 -20.38 17.64
C ALA A 236 -7.17 -19.80 16.51
N ARG A 237 -7.56 -19.97 15.24
CA ARG A 237 -6.86 -19.38 14.09
C ARG A 237 -7.14 -17.89 13.91
N GLY A 238 -8.07 -17.35 14.67
CA GLY A 238 -8.41 -15.94 14.68
C GLY A 238 -9.85 -15.66 14.22
N ILE A 239 -10.47 -14.72 14.91
CA ILE A 239 -11.81 -14.21 14.58
C ILE A 239 -11.86 -12.70 14.78
N ALA A 240 -12.64 -12.00 13.97
CA ALA A 240 -12.90 -10.57 14.15
C ALA A 240 -14.01 -10.34 15.16
N HIS A 241 -14.07 -9.14 15.78
CA HIS A 241 -15.16 -8.76 16.67
C HIS A 241 -16.50 -8.74 15.94
N ALA A 242 -16.53 -8.24 14.73
CA ALA A 242 -17.73 -8.15 13.91
C ALA A 242 -17.44 -8.32 12.42
N TYR A 243 -18.43 -8.74 11.69
CA TYR A 243 -18.48 -8.79 10.23
C TYR A 243 -19.58 -7.87 9.74
N ALA A 244 -19.30 -7.03 8.77
CA ALA A 244 -20.24 -6.04 8.26
C ALA A 244 -20.36 -6.13 6.73
N ASP A 245 -21.57 -5.94 6.24
CA ASP A 245 -21.89 -5.78 4.84
C ASP A 245 -23.06 -4.80 4.65
N ARG A 246 -23.55 -4.66 3.42
CA ARG A 246 -24.73 -3.81 3.10
C ARG A 246 -26.02 -4.20 3.82
N ASN A 247 -26.11 -5.43 4.36
CA ASN A 247 -27.31 -5.97 4.99
C ASN A 247 -27.29 -5.86 6.52
N GLY A 248 -26.14 -5.52 7.11
CA GLY A 248 -25.99 -5.33 8.53
C GLY A 248 -24.64 -5.72 9.11
N ILE A 249 -24.60 -5.74 10.43
CA ILE A 249 -23.42 -6.09 11.23
C ILE A 249 -23.73 -7.32 12.06
N TRP A 250 -22.82 -8.29 12.06
CA TRP A 250 -22.89 -9.48 12.92
C TRP A 250 -21.71 -9.43 13.90
N GLU A 251 -21.99 -9.06 15.14
CA GLU A 251 -21.03 -9.14 16.24
C GLU A 251 -20.78 -10.60 16.61
N SER A 252 -19.53 -11.03 16.50
CA SER A 252 -19.11 -12.39 16.86
C SER A 252 -18.66 -12.48 18.31
N ILE A 253 -18.07 -11.39 18.82
CA ILE A 253 -17.48 -11.32 20.14
C ILE A 253 -17.79 -9.95 20.74
N SER A 254 -18.09 -9.91 22.05
CA SER A 254 -18.29 -8.67 22.78
C SER A 254 -17.03 -7.78 22.77
N GLU A 255 -17.22 -6.47 22.70
CA GLU A 255 -16.14 -5.47 22.68
C GLU A 255 -15.25 -5.47 23.94
N ASP A 256 -15.73 -6.03 25.05
CA ASP A 256 -14.96 -6.19 26.29
C ASP A 256 -13.97 -7.36 26.26
N ARG A 257 -13.94 -8.12 25.16
CA ARG A 257 -13.07 -9.28 24.94
C ARG A 257 -11.99 -8.99 23.90
N ILE A 258 -10.93 -9.80 23.91
CA ILE A 258 -9.87 -9.75 22.91
C ILE A 258 -10.23 -10.69 21.76
N ALA A 259 -10.36 -10.17 20.55
CA ALA A 259 -10.50 -10.97 19.34
C ALA A 259 -9.12 -11.32 18.77
N TRP A 260 -8.90 -12.59 18.50
CA TRP A 260 -7.66 -13.11 17.89
C TRP A 260 -7.84 -13.19 16.36
N HIS A 261 -7.80 -12.09 15.66
CA HIS A 261 -7.97 -12.10 14.20
C HIS A 261 -6.67 -11.85 13.42
N VAL A 262 -5.59 -11.59 14.12
CA VAL A 262 -4.22 -11.53 13.61
C VAL A 262 -3.35 -12.28 14.59
N SER A 263 -2.47 -13.16 14.12
CA SER A 263 -1.61 -14.02 14.94
C SER A 263 -0.81 -13.22 16.01
N ASP A 264 -0.03 -13.85 16.85
CA ASP A 264 0.67 -13.31 18.04
C ASP A 264 1.34 -11.93 17.91
N LEU A 265 1.55 -11.45 16.70
CA LEU A 265 2.05 -10.11 16.41
C LEU A 265 1.02 -8.99 16.65
N SER A 266 -0.24 -9.30 16.84
CA SER A 266 -1.33 -8.31 16.98
C SER A 266 -1.30 -7.54 18.30
N LEU A 267 -0.64 -8.04 19.31
CA LEU A 267 -0.48 -7.34 20.59
C LEU A 267 0.48 -6.15 20.51
N ILE A 268 1.35 -6.12 19.50
CA ILE A 268 2.35 -5.07 19.27
C ILE A 268 1.84 -3.99 18.29
N HIS A 269 0.84 -4.30 17.45
CA HIS A 269 0.42 -3.47 16.33
C HIS A 269 -0.94 -2.76 16.48
N ILE A 270 -1.38 -2.47 17.70
CA ILE A 270 -2.60 -1.66 17.94
C ILE A 270 -2.45 -0.21 17.41
N SER A 271 -1.25 0.20 17.00
CA SER A 271 -0.95 1.54 16.49
C SER A 271 -0.61 1.63 15.01
N GLU A 272 -0.51 0.51 14.28
CA GLU A 272 -0.22 0.51 12.85
C GLU A 272 -1.28 -0.25 12.04
N PRO A 273 -1.64 0.23 10.84
CA PRO A 273 -2.57 -0.49 9.97
C PRO A 273 -1.89 -1.78 9.49
N THR A 274 -2.29 -2.89 10.09
CA THR A 274 -1.77 -4.20 9.73
C THR A 274 -2.21 -4.60 8.32
N ARG A 275 -1.26 -5.17 7.56
CA ARG A 275 -1.48 -5.86 6.30
C ARG A 275 -2.61 -6.89 6.41
N PRO A 276 -3.42 -7.06 5.36
CA PRO A 276 -4.10 -8.32 5.17
C PRO A 276 -3.04 -9.36 4.78
N GLU A 277 -2.64 -10.21 5.71
CA GLU A 277 -1.94 -11.42 5.34
C GLU A 277 -2.93 -12.38 4.67
N ARG A 278 -2.46 -12.99 3.60
CA ARG A 278 -3.19 -14.03 2.89
C ARG A 278 -3.50 -15.18 3.86
N ILE A 279 -4.73 -15.53 3.90
CA ILE A 279 -5.15 -16.90 4.20
C ILE A 279 -5.18 -17.69 2.90
#